data_3d4a2196aae3a7ec18936453a6d5afa5
#
_entry.id   3d4a2196aae3a7ec18936453a6d5afa5
#
_cell.length_a   1.000
_cell.length_b   1.000
_cell.length_c   1.000
_cell.angle_alpha   90.00
_cell.angle_beta   90.00
_cell.angle_gamma   90.00
#
_symmetry.space_group_name_H-M   'P 1'
#
loop_
_entity.id
_entity.type
_entity.pdbx_description
1 polymer ?
#
loop_
_entity_poly.entity_id
_entity_poly.type
_entity_poly.pdbx_seq_one_letter_code
_entity_poly.pdbx_strand_id
1 'polypeptide(L)'
;MIARRWHGRVPSDRLAEYLLLMANVGLPDYRSTPGNRGAWCLFRRDNGIAHVEMFTLWTDLDAIRRFAGDDLAKAKYYDFDPEFLLELEPTVAHFEVVEG
;
A
#
# COMPACT_ATOMS: atom_id res chain seq x y z
N MET A 1 1.89 -8.08 16.27
CA MET A 1 1.25 -7.60 15.04
C MET A 1 2.13 -6.56 14.40
N ILE A 2 2.22 -6.57 13.09
CA ILE A 2 3.07 -5.67 12.30
C ILE A 2 2.17 -4.81 11.42
N ALA A 3 2.45 -3.50 11.36
CA ALA A 3 1.86 -2.60 10.37
C ALA A 3 2.85 -2.37 9.24
N ARG A 4 2.34 -2.33 8.00
CA ARG A 4 3.11 -2.02 6.80
C ARG A 4 2.50 -0.80 6.15
N ARG A 5 3.34 0.18 5.78
CA ARG A 5 2.91 1.39 5.11
C ARG A 5 3.62 1.53 3.77
N TRP A 6 2.84 1.48 2.71
CA TRP A 6 3.25 1.82 1.35
C TRP A 6 2.81 3.25 1.03
N HIS A 7 3.62 4.01 0.33
CA HIS A 7 3.32 5.40 -0.03
C HIS A 7 3.58 5.63 -1.51
N GLY A 8 2.70 6.41 -2.13
CA GLY A 8 2.88 6.90 -3.49
C GLY A 8 2.24 8.26 -3.67
N ARG A 9 2.62 8.97 -4.73
CA ARG A 9 2.04 10.26 -5.09
C ARG A 9 1.49 10.19 -6.50
N VAL A 10 0.28 10.72 -6.68
CA VAL A 10 -0.37 10.80 -7.98
C VAL A 10 -0.82 12.24 -8.24
N PRO A 11 -0.94 12.67 -9.51
CA PRO A 11 -1.60 13.95 -9.80
C PRO A 11 -3.03 13.94 -9.26
N SER A 12 -3.47 15.03 -8.64
CA SER A 12 -4.80 15.09 -8.04
C SER A 12 -5.94 14.81 -9.03
N ASP A 13 -5.76 15.17 -10.29
CA ASP A 13 -6.75 14.91 -11.34
C ASP A 13 -6.82 13.44 -11.76
N ARG A 14 -5.86 12.60 -11.35
CA ARG A 14 -5.85 11.16 -11.60
C ARG A 14 -6.23 10.35 -10.36
N LEU A 15 -6.47 11.02 -9.23
CA LEU A 15 -6.71 10.33 -7.96
C LEU A 15 -7.94 9.42 -8.00
N ALA A 16 -9.07 9.91 -8.56
CA ALA A 16 -10.30 9.13 -8.58
C ALA A 16 -10.13 7.79 -9.29
N GLU A 17 -9.44 7.78 -10.45
CA GLU A 17 -9.13 6.56 -11.20
C GLU A 17 -8.22 5.63 -10.37
N TYR A 18 -7.20 6.20 -9.74
CA TYR A 18 -6.26 5.42 -8.94
C TYR A 18 -6.92 4.77 -7.73
N LEU A 19 -7.82 5.49 -7.05
CA LEU A 19 -8.59 4.93 -5.93
C LEU A 19 -9.47 3.76 -6.33
N LEU A 20 -10.04 3.79 -7.55
CA LEU A 20 -10.80 2.65 -8.07
C LEU A 20 -9.89 1.43 -8.26
N LEU A 21 -8.67 1.61 -8.75
CA LEU A 21 -7.71 0.52 -8.88
C LEU A 21 -7.28 -0.01 -7.51
N MET A 22 -7.10 0.87 -6.52
CA MET A 22 -6.81 0.42 -5.16
C MET A 22 -7.96 -0.39 -4.57
N ALA A 23 -9.20 0.05 -4.79
CA ALA A 23 -10.37 -0.67 -4.30
C ALA A 23 -10.57 -2.02 -4.99
N ASN A 24 -10.30 -2.11 -6.28
CA ASN A 24 -10.61 -3.30 -7.08
C ASN A 24 -9.44 -4.28 -7.21
N VAL A 25 -8.20 -3.83 -7.03
CA VAL A 25 -6.99 -4.65 -7.18
C VAL A 25 -6.15 -4.66 -5.91
N GLY A 26 -5.71 -3.49 -5.45
CA GLY A 26 -4.78 -3.39 -4.33
C GLY A 26 -5.34 -3.95 -3.02
N LEU A 27 -6.47 -3.42 -2.55
CA LEU A 27 -7.07 -3.86 -1.29
C LEU A 27 -7.45 -5.35 -1.31
N PRO A 28 -8.08 -5.90 -2.37
CA PRO A 28 -8.34 -7.33 -2.41
C PRO A 28 -7.08 -8.19 -2.37
N ASP A 29 -6.00 -7.76 -3.01
CA ASP A 29 -4.72 -8.48 -2.98
C ASP A 29 -4.17 -8.59 -1.55
N TYR A 30 -4.17 -7.50 -0.80
CA TYR A 30 -3.79 -7.52 0.61
C TYR A 30 -4.68 -8.47 1.42
N ARG A 31 -6.00 -8.30 1.29
CA ARG A 31 -6.98 -9.04 2.10
C ARG A 31 -6.98 -10.54 1.83
N SER A 32 -6.66 -10.94 0.61
CA SER A 32 -6.62 -12.35 0.23
C SER A 32 -5.36 -13.07 0.70
N THR A 33 -4.37 -12.34 1.18
CA THR A 33 -3.11 -12.94 1.65
C THR A 33 -3.29 -13.48 3.07
N PRO A 34 -3.02 -14.78 3.32
CA PRO A 34 -3.13 -15.34 4.66
C PRO A 34 -2.26 -14.60 5.68
N GLY A 35 -2.85 -14.25 6.81
CA GLY A 35 -2.18 -13.47 7.86
C GLY A 35 -2.40 -11.96 7.77
N ASN A 36 -3.06 -11.47 6.73
CA ASN A 36 -3.49 -10.08 6.68
C ASN A 36 -4.63 -9.87 7.70
N ARG A 37 -4.51 -8.82 8.53
CA ARG A 37 -5.45 -8.47 9.60
C ARG A 37 -6.27 -7.23 9.27
N GLY A 38 -6.05 -6.62 8.12
CA GLY A 38 -6.78 -5.45 7.66
C GLY A 38 -5.97 -4.66 6.65
N ALA A 39 -6.68 -3.92 5.80
CA ALA A 39 -6.08 -3.10 4.75
C ALA A 39 -6.93 -1.85 4.53
N TRP A 40 -6.29 -0.70 4.49
CA TRP A 40 -6.93 0.58 4.26
C TRP A 40 -6.12 1.38 3.25
N CYS A 41 -6.82 2.09 2.37
CA CYS A 41 -6.24 3.06 1.47
C CYS A 41 -6.51 4.45 2.05
N LEU A 42 -5.45 5.16 2.40
CA LEU A 42 -5.52 6.52 2.93
C LEU A 42 -5.08 7.49 1.84
N PHE A 43 -5.70 8.64 1.76
CA PHE A 43 -5.25 9.66 0.82
C PHE A 43 -5.49 11.06 1.35
N ARG A 44 -4.65 12.00 0.88
CA ARG A 44 -4.83 13.43 1.13
C ARG A 44 -4.36 14.22 -0.07
N ARG A 45 -4.98 15.37 -0.30
CA ARG A 45 -4.59 16.29 -1.39
C ARG A 45 -3.68 17.37 -0.86
N ASP A 46 -2.68 17.75 -1.68
CA ASP A 46 -1.69 18.77 -1.35
C ASP A 46 -1.23 19.46 -2.64
N ASN A 47 -1.81 20.64 -2.93
CA ASN A 47 -1.41 21.50 -4.05
C ASN A 47 -1.28 20.77 -5.41
N GLY A 48 -2.35 20.11 -5.85
CA GLY A 48 -2.39 19.45 -7.16
C GLY A 48 -1.79 18.05 -7.16
N ILE A 49 -1.25 17.61 -6.04
CA ILE A 49 -0.73 16.25 -5.83
C ILE A 49 -1.57 15.56 -4.75
N ALA A 50 -1.82 14.28 -4.92
CA ALA A 50 -2.43 13.46 -3.89
C ALA A 50 -1.42 12.46 -3.37
N HIS A 51 -1.31 12.37 -2.05
CA HIS A 51 -0.56 11.32 -1.36
C HIS A 51 -1.49 10.17 -1.10
N VAL A 52 -1.06 8.96 -1.45
CA VAL A 52 -1.82 7.73 -1.22
C VAL A 52 -0.98 6.80 -0.38
N GLU A 53 -1.56 6.27 0.68
CA GLU A 53 -0.89 5.29 1.53
C GLU A 53 -1.75 4.03 1.62
N MET A 54 -1.10 2.88 1.48
CA MET A 54 -1.73 1.60 1.80
C MET A 54 -1.25 1.21 3.18
N PHE A 55 -2.15 1.28 4.15
CA PHE A 55 -1.88 0.91 5.54
C PHE A 55 -2.47 -0.47 5.79
N THR A 56 -1.61 -1.41 6.19
CA THR A 56 -2.02 -2.81 6.35
C THR A 56 -1.50 -3.37 7.66
N LEU A 57 -2.27 -4.29 8.23
CA LEU A 57 -1.93 -4.98 9.47
C LEU A 57 -1.74 -6.47 9.21
N TRP A 58 -0.74 -7.07 9.86
CA TRP A 58 -0.30 -8.44 9.63
C TRP A 58 -0.02 -9.17 10.93
N THR A 59 -0.25 -10.47 10.95
CA THR A 59 0.03 -11.29 12.13
C THR A 59 1.53 -11.34 12.45
N ASP A 60 2.38 -11.45 11.41
CA ASP A 60 3.82 -11.59 11.54
C ASP A 60 4.53 -11.26 10.22
N LEU A 61 5.86 -11.34 10.22
CA LEU A 61 6.67 -11.08 9.03
C LEU A 61 6.49 -12.14 7.96
N ASP A 62 6.22 -13.38 8.31
CA ASP A 62 6.00 -14.45 7.33
C ASP A 62 4.74 -14.19 6.49
N ALA A 63 3.70 -13.62 7.11
CA ALA A 63 2.50 -13.20 6.38
C ALA A 63 2.83 -12.12 5.34
N ILE A 64 3.68 -11.17 5.69
CA ILE A 64 4.13 -10.12 4.77
C ILE A 64 4.92 -10.73 3.61
N ARG A 65 5.76 -11.75 3.86
CA ARG A 65 6.49 -12.45 2.79
C ARG A 65 5.57 -13.06 1.75
N ARG A 66 4.43 -13.58 2.18
CA ARG A 66 3.43 -14.15 1.25
C ARG A 66 2.88 -13.10 0.29
N PHE A 67 2.79 -11.84 0.74
CA PHE A 67 2.32 -10.73 -0.09
C PHE A 67 3.45 -10.12 -0.93
N ALA A 68 4.57 -9.77 -0.29
CA ALA A 68 5.60 -8.90 -0.86
C ALA A 68 6.84 -9.64 -1.38
N GLY A 69 7.00 -10.92 -1.05
CA GLY A 69 8.21 -11.69 -1.35
C GLY A 69 9.25 -11.60 -0.22
N ASP A 70 10.43 -12.16 -0.47
CA ASP A 70 11.46 -12.31 0.58
C ASP A 70 12.07 -10.99 1.05
N ASP A 71 12.19 -10.00 0.17
CA ASP A 71 12.67 -8.67 0.52
C ASP A 71 11.51 -7.84 1.07
N LEU A 72 11.30 -7.89 2.39
CA LEU A 72 10.15 -7.28 3.04
C LEU A 72 10.11 -5.75 2.90
N ALA A 73 11.27 -5.11 2.83
CA ALA A 73 11.35 -3.65 2.71
C ALA A 73 11.03 -3.15 1.31
N LYS A 74 11.04 -4.03 0.32
CA LYS A 74 10.80 -3.67 -1.07
C LYS A 74 9.31 -3.39 -1.32
N ALA A 75 9.01 -2.26 -1.96
CA ALA A 75 7.66 -1.94 -2.38
C ALA A 75 7.19 -2.88 -3.48
N LYS A 76 5.92 -3.27 -3.41
CA LYS A 76 5.26 -4.05 -4.46
C LYS A 76 4.44 -3.13 -5.34
N TYR A 77 4.64 -3.23 -6.65
CA TYR A 77 3.92 -2.44 -7.63
C TYR A 77 3.11 -3.31 -8.57
N TYR A 78 2.02 -2.75 -9.10
CA TYR A 78 1.19 -3.37 -10.13
C TYR A 78 1.55 -2.78 -11.49
N ASP A 79 1.19 -3.47 -12.57
CA ASP A 79 1.54 -3.04 -13.93
C ASP A 79 1.00 -1.66 -14.28
N PHE A 80 -0.11 -1.24 -13.70
CA PHE A 80 -0.69 0.08 -13.95
C PHE A 80 0.00 1.21 -13.16
N ASP A 81 0.72 0.92 -12.07
CA ASP A 81 1.29 1.94 -11.18
C ASP A 81 2.15 2.98 -11.91
N PRO A 82 3.03 2.63 -12.86
CA PRO A 82 3.85 3.63 -13.53
C PRO A 82 3.06 4.68 -14.32
N GLU A 83 1.81 4.40 -14.70
CA GLU A 83 0.96 5.35 -15.41
C GLU A 83 0.41 6.45 -14.50
N PHE A 84 0.34 6.20 -13.20
CA PHE A 84 -0.27 7.11 -12.23
C PHE A 84 0.77 7.74 -11.30
N LEU A 85 1.71 6.95 -10.79
CA LEU A 85 2.64 7.39 -9.77
C LEU A 85 3.70 8.33 -10.34
N LEU A 86 3.93 9.44 -9.63
CA LEU A 86 4.96 10.41 -9.99
C LEU A 86 6.36 9.82 -9.85
N GLU A 87 6.52 8.87 -8.93
CA GLU A 87 7.75 8.10 -8.75
C GLU A 87 7.41 6.72 -8.18
N LEU A 88 8.28 5.77 -8.38
CA LEU A 88 8.16 4.44 -7.78
C LEU A 88 9.14 4.38 -6.60
N GLU A 89 8.65 4.70 -5.40
CA GLU A 89 9.46 4.65 -4.19
C GLU A 89 9.90 3.20 -3.94
N PRO A 90 11.19 2.94 -3.72
CA PRO A 90 11.69 1.57 -3.73
C PRO A 90 11.32 0.76 -2.48
N THR A 91 11.04 1.45 -1.37
CA THR A 91 10.85 0.78 -0.08
C THR A 91 9.57 1.20 0.62
N VAL A 92 9.16 0.37 1.57
CA VAL A 92 8.05 0.61 2.47
C VAL A 92 8.55 0.63 3.91
N ALA A 93 7.71 1.07 4.85
CA ALA A 93 8.02 1.07 6.26
C ALA A 93 7.21 0.00 7.00
N HIS A 94 7.83 -0.62 8.00
CA HIS A 94 7.17 -1.55 8.90
C HIS A 94 7.25 -1.03 10.33
N PHE A 95 6.20 -1.31 11.11
CA PHE A 95 6.07 -0.87 12.49
C PHE A 95 5.57 -2.02 13.35
N GLU A 96 6.09 -2.14 14.56
CA GLU A 96 5.47 -2.97 15.57
C GLU A 96 4.27 -2.21 16.15
N VAL A 97 3.17 -2.93 16.39
CA VAL A 97 1.91 -2.32 16.81
C VAL A 97 1.65 -2.59 18.27
N VAL A 98 1.37 -1.52 19.02
CA VAL A 98 0.84 -1.59 20.39
C VAL A 98 -0.63 -1.26 20.33
N GLU A 99 -1.48 -2.20 20.70
CA GLU A 99 -2.92 -2.01 20.71
C GLU A 99 -3.36 -1.33 21.99
N GLY A 100 -4.24 -0.35 21.85
CA GLY A 100 -4.84 0.35 22.99
C GLY A 100 -6.18 -0.21 23.42
#